data_bc786cf458ebfcfa4c239b6b2ea9cd1b
#
_entry.id   bc786cf458ebfcfa4c239b6b2ea9cd1b
#
_cell.length_a   1.000
_cell.length_b   1.000
_cell.length_c   1.000
_cell.angle_alpha   90.00
_cell.angle_beta   90.00
_cell.angle_gamma   90.00
#
_symmetry.space_group_name_H-M   'P 1'
#
loop_
_entity.id
_entity.type
_entity.pdbx_description
1 polymer ?
#
loop_
_entity_poly.entity_id
_entity_poly.type
_entity_poly.pdbx_seq_one_letter_code
_entity_poly.pdbx_strand_id
1 'polypeptide(L)'
;GIGWCSFISRKYEQAMKYYEKIIEQKPLAIDYMNAGHVAWTMGDIQKAAALYGKSITANGNRERFLEMFRKDKEALLKQGIQEEDIPLMLDLL
;
A
#
# COMPACT_ATOMS: atom_id res chain seq x y z
N GLY A 1 12.14 -6.19 3.02
CA GLY A 1 11.76 -6.47 4.41
C GLY A 1 10.80 -7.64 4.55
N ILE A 2 10.58 -8.03 5.78
CA ILE A 2 9.72 -9.18 6.10
C ILE A 2 8.29 -8.98 5.60
N GLY A 3 7.74 -7.77 5.77
CA GLY A 3 6.38 -7.46 5.32
C GLY A 3 6.24 -7.55 3.81
N TRP A 4 7.22 -7.05 3.07
CA TRP A 4 7.19 -7.09 1.62
C TRP A 4 7.30 -8.54 1.11
N CYS A 5 8.20 -9.34 1.69
CA CYS A 5 8.30 -10.75 1.34
C CYS A 5 7.00 -11.50 1.60
N SER A 6 6.34 -11.23 2.72
CA SER A 6 5.03 -11.82 3.02
C SER A 6 3.99 -11.41 2.00
N PHE A 7 3.99 -10.14 1.57
CA PHE A 7 3.06 -9.63 0.58
C PHE A 7 3.23 -10.34 -0.78
N ILE A 8 4.45 -10.38 -1.30
CA ILE A 8 4.70 -11.00 -2.60
C ILE A 8 4.53 -12.54 -2.56
N SER A 9 4.62 -13.14 -1.37
CA SER A 9 4.35 -14.57 -1.16
C SER A 9 2.87 -14.85 -0.89
N ARG A 10 2.00 -13.83 -1.02
CA ARG A 10 0.56 -13.91 -0.81
C ARG A 10 0.14 -14.25 0.62
N LYS A 11 1.00 -13.98 1.58
CA LYS A 11 0.70 -14.12 3.01
C LYS A 11 0.20 -12.77 3.53
N TYR A 12 -0.99 -12.38 3.07
CA TYR A 12 -1.50 -11.02 3.29
C TYR A 12 -1.79 -10.71 4.76
N GLU A 13 -2.37 -11.64 5.49
CA GLU A 13 -2.64 -11.42 6.91
C GLU A 13 -1.36 -11.19 7.71
N GLN A 14 -0.33 -11.99 7.41
CA GLN A 14 0.97 -11.85 8.05
C GLN A 14 1.61 -10.50 7.69
N ALA A 15 1.54 -10.13 6.43
CA ALA A 15 2.06 -8.84 5.96
C ALA A 15 1.35 -7.69 6.65
N MET A 16 0.01 -7.75 6.75
CA MET A 16 -0.76 -6.70 7.41
C MET A 16 -0.40 -6.56 8.88
N LYS A 17 -0.27 -7.67 9.60
CA LYS A 17 0.14 -7.63 11.01
C LYS A 17 1.50 -6.97 11.18
N TYR A 18 2.42 -7.26 10.29
CA TYR A 18 3.76 -6.67 10.32
C TYR A 18 3.70 -5.14 10.13
N TYR A 19 2.97 -4.69 9.11
CA TYR A 19 2.86 -3.25 8.85
C TYR A 19 2.06 -2.53 9.93
N GLU A 20 1.03 -3.15 10.48
CA GLU A 20 0.27 -2.56 11.59
C GLU A 20 1.16 -2.31 12.80
N LYS A 21 2.07 -3.21 13.10
CA LYS A 21 3.03 -3.01 14.20
C LYS A 21 3.96 -1.83 13.94
N ILE A 22 4.45 -1.69 12.70
CA ILE A 22 5.29 -0.57 12.35
C ILE A 22 4.52 0.74 12.47
N ILE A 23 3.27 0.76 12.01
CA ILE A 23 2.41 1.94 12.04
C ILE A 23 2.13 2.40 13.47
N GLU A 24 2.04 1.48 14.42
CA GLU A 24 1.83 1.81 15.83
C GLU A 24 3.04 2.50 16.48
N GLN A 25 4.22 2.41 15.87
CA GLN A 25 5.45 2.97 16.43
C GLN A 25 5.85 4.26 15.71
N LYS A 26 6.77 4.18 14.77
CA LYS A 26 7.24 5.35 14.00
C LYS A 26 7.16 5.06 12.52
N PRO A 27 5.96 5.12 11.93
CA PRO A 27 5.79 4.77 10.54
C PRO A 27 6.40 5.81 9.61
N LEU A 28 6.99 5.32 8.52
CA LEU A 28 7.40 6.15 7.41
C LEU A 28 6.30 6.14 6.34
N ALA A 29 6.40 7.07 5.39
CA ALA A 29 5.44 7.12 4.28
C ALA A 29 5.35 5.78 3.55
N ILE A 30 6.49 5.12 3.33
CA ILE A 30 6.52 3.83 2.64
C ILE A 30 5.78 2.72 3.43
N ASP A 31 5.79 2.80 4.74
CA ASP A 31 5.10 1.81 5.58
C ASP A 31 3.58 1.90 5.39
N TYR A 32 3.05 3.12 5.36
CA TYR A 32 1.63 3.34 5.07
C TYR A 32 1.27 2.87 3.67
N MET A 33 2.11 3.17 2.67
CA MET A 33 1.86 2.76 1.29
C MET A 33 1.84 1.24 1.16
N ASN A 34 2.81 0.55 1.75
CA ASN A 34 2.87 -0.91 1.70
C ASN A 34 1.67 -1.55 2.41
N ALA A 35 1.27 -1.01 3.56
CA ALA A 35 0.06 -1.47 4.24
C ALA A 35 -1.17 -1.26 3.36
N GLY A 36 -1.23 -0.15 2.63
CA GLY A 36 -2.29 0.12 1.65
C GLY A 36 -2.32 -0.93 0.55
N HIS A 37 -1.16 -1.31 0.02
CA HIS A 37 -1.06 -2.37 -0.99
C HIS A 37 -1.64 -3.68 -0.48
N VAL A 38 -1.31 -4.05 0.75
CA VAL A 38 -1.83 -5.28 1.35
C VAL A 38 -3.34 -5.21 1.51
N ALA A 39 -3.85 -4.11 2.07
CA ALA A 39 -5.28 -3.93 2.26
C ALA A 39 -6.04 -4.02 0.94
N TRP A 40 -5.51 -3.40 -0.12
CA TRP A 40 -6.13 -3.41 -1.44
C TRP A 40 -6.21 -4.83 -2.00
N THR A 41 -5.12 -5.58 -1.93
CA THR A 41 -5.12 -6.97 -2.40
C THR A 41 -6.04 -7.87 -1.59
N MET A 42 -6.29 -7.54 -0.33
CA MET A 42 -7.26 -8.24 0.50
C MET A 42 -8.70 -7.83 0.21
N GLY A 43 -8.91 -6.86 -0.67
CA GLY A 43 -10.24 -6.40 -1.05
C GLY A 43 -10.80 -5.28 -0.17
N ASP A 44 -10.02 -4.76 0.78
CA ASP A 44 -10.47 -3.68 1.65
C ASP A 44 -10.06 -2.33 1.05
N ILE A 45 -10.88 -1.87 0.11
CA ILE A 45 -10.61 -0.66 -0.65
C ILE A 45 -10.60 0.58 0.24
N GLN A 46 -11.54 0.67 1.19
CA GLN A 46 -11.62 1.82 2.09
C GLN A 46 -10.38 1.93 2.98
N LYS A 47 -9.94 0.81 3.53
CA LYS A 47 -8.73 0.78 4.35
C LYS A 47 -7.49 1.14 3.52
N ALA A 48 -7.42 0.60 2.29
CA ALA A 48 -6.32 0.90 1.39
C ALA A 48 -6.26 2.40 1.08
N ALA A 49 -7.38 3.01 0.74
CA ALA A 49 -7.42 4.44 0.44
C ALA A 49 -7.01 5.29 1.66
N ALA A 50 -7.46 4.91 2.85
CA ALA A 50 -7.10 5.60 4.08
C ALA A 50 -5.58 5.52 4.36
N LEU A 51 -4.99 4.35 4.15
CA LEU A 51 -3.55 4.15 4.35
C LEU A 51 -2.73 4.91 3.31
N TYR A 52 -3.16 4.90 2.06
CA TYR A 52 -2.52 5.69 1.02
C TYR A 52 -2.60 7.19 1.32
N GLY A 53 -3.74 7.65 1.83
CA GLY A 53 -3.89 9.04 2.24
C GLY A 53 -2.90 9.43 3.33
N LYS A 54 -2.69 8.55 4.30
CA LYS A 54 -1.69 8.77 5.35
C LYS A 54 -0.27 8.78 4.79
N SER A 55 0.00 7.95 3.77
CA SER A 55 1.28 7.96 3.10
C SER A 55 1.55 9.29 2.40
N ILE A 56 0.53 9.84 1.73
CA ILE A 56 0.64 11.14 1.06
C ILE A 56 0.95 12.24 2.10
N THR A 57 0.23 12.23 3.21
CA THR A 57 0.46 13.20 4.29
C THR A 57 1.87 13.09 4.86
N ALA A 58 2.35 11.86 5.07
CA ALA A 58 3.69 11.63 5.60
C ALA A 58 4.78 12.05 4.62
N ASN A 59 4.53 11.94 3.32
CA ASN A 59 5.44 12.44 2.28
C ASN A 59 5.42 13.96 2.19
N GLY A 60 4.33 14.58 2.60
CA GLY A 60 4.12 16.02 2.44
C GLY A 60 3.89 16.45 1.00
N ASN A 61 3.75 15.50 0.06
CA ASN A 61 3.72 15.78 -1.36
C ASN A 61 3.11 14.58 -2.09
N ARG A 62 2.01 14.83 -2.81
CA ARG A 62 1.31 13.79 -3.56
C ARG A 62 2.16 13.19 -4.68
N GLU A 63 2.96 14.01 -5.36
CA GLU A 63 3.79 13.53 -6.47
C GLU A 63 4.84 12.53 -6.01
N ARG A 64 5.41 12.75 -4.84
CA ARG A 64 6.38 11.82 -4.26
C ARG A 64 5.74 10.47 -3.97
N PHE A 65 4.52 10.49 -3.44
CA PHE A 65 3.74 9.27 -3.26
C PHE A 65 3.53 8.56 -4.60
N LEU A 66 3.13 9.29 -5.65
CA LEU A 66 2.86 8.69 -6.94
C LEU A 66 4.11 8.08 -7.56
N GLU A 67 5.28 8.69 -7.37
CA GLU A 67 6.54 8.11 -7.82
C GLU A 67 6.83 6.79 -7.15
N MET A 68 6.64 6.73 -5.83
CA MET A 68 6.82 5.50 -5.06
C MET A 68 5.82 4.43 -5.48
N PHE A 69 4.56 4.83 -5.66
CA PHE A 69 3.48 3.93 -6.06
C PHE A 69 3.76 3.30 -7.43
N ARG A 70 4.21 4.09 -8.40
CA ARG A 70 4.49 3.60 -9.75
C ARG A 70 5.54 2.50 -9.77
N LYS A 71 6.52 2.55 -8.88
CA LYS A 71 7.54 1.52 -8.78
C LYS A 71 6.97 0.17 -8.37
N ASP A 72 5.84 0.17 -7.68
CA ASP A 72 5.21 -1.05 -7.16
C ASP A 72 4.10 -1.57 -8.06
N LYS A 73 3.83 -0.90 -9.19
CA LYS A 73 2.72 -1.28 -10.08
C LYS A 73 2.79 -2.74 -10.51
N GLU A 74 3.95 -3.20 -10.97
CA GLU A 74 4.10 -4.58 -11.42
C GLU A 74 3.79 -5.59 -10.31
N ALA A 75 4.26 -5.31 -9.10
CA ALA A 75 3.99 -6.17 -7.96
C ALA A 75 2.50 -6.24 -7.66
N LEU A 76 1.79 -5.11 -7.75
CA LEU A 76 0.34 -5.08 -7.55
C LEU A 76 -0.39 -5.91 -8.61
N LEU A 77 0.00 -5.78 -9.88
CA LEU A 77 -0.62 -6.55 -10.94
C LEU A 77 -0.40 -8.06 -10.75
N LYS A 78 0.79 -8.45 -10.31
CA LYS A 78 1.09 -9.85 -10.02
C LYS A 78 0.28 -10.40 -8.85
N GLN A 79 -0.13 -9.53 -7.93
CA GLN A 79 -0.96 -9.92 -6.79
C GLN A 79 -2.46 -9.90 -7.11
N GLY A 80 -2.83 -9.62 -8.36
CA GLY A 80 -4.21 -9.71 -8.80
C GLY A 80 -4.96 -8.39 -8.93
N ILE A 81 -4.30 -7.27 -8.66
CA ILE A 81 -4.91 -5.95 -8.87
C ILE A 81 -5.06 -5.73 -10.38
N GLN A 82 -6.25 -5.32 -10.81
CA GLN A 82 -6.52 -5.04 -12.21
C GLN A 82 -5.92 -3.70 -12.60
N GLU A 83 -5.33 -3.64 -13.78
CA GLU A 83 -4.70 -2.39 -14.25
C GLU A 83 -5.71 -1.24 -14.33
N GLU A 84 -6.93 -1.51 -14.80
CA GLU A 84 -7.99 -0.52 -14.92
C GLU A 84 -8.44 0.05 -13.57
N ASP A 85 -8.21 -0.66 -12.48
CA ASP A 85 -8.59 -0.21 -11.15
C ASP A 85 -7.57 0.76 -10.53
N ILE A 86 -6.36 0.84 -11.09
CA ILE A 86 -5.32 1.72 -10.55
C ILE A 86 -5.72 3.19 -10.64
N PRO A 87 -6.16 3.71 -11.80
CA PRO A 87 -6.61 5.10 -11.86
C PRO A 87 -7.79 5.38 -10.92
N LEU A 88 -8.70 4.41 -10.77
CA LEU A 88 -9.85 4.56 -9.87
C LEU A 88 -9.41 4.69 -8.42
N MET A 89 -8.45 3.88 -7.99
CA MET A 89 -7.90 3.99 -6.63
C MET A 89 -7.21 5.34 -6.43
N LEU A 90 -6.42 5.79 -7.40
CA LEU A 90 -5.71 7.07 -7.29
C LEU A 90 -6.67 8.25 -7.25
N ASP A 91 -7.83 8.14 -7.90
CA ASP A 91 -8.86 9.17 -7.85
C ASP A 91 -9.51 9.32 -6.46
N LEU A 92 -9.43 8.29 -5.63
CA LEU A 92 -9.93 8.37 -4.26
C LEU A 92 -9.01 9.16 -3.34
N LEU A 93 -7.80 9.42 -3.78
CA LEU A 93 -6.79 10.09 -2.98
C LEU A 93 -6.73 11.59 -3.30
#